data_2ea902f29f6bf804bea35e25e037736a
#
_entry.id   2ea902f29f6bf804bea35e25e037736a
#
_cell.length_a   1.000
_cell.length_b   1.000
_cell.length_c   1.000
_cell.angle_alpha   90.00
_cell.angle_beta   90.00
_cell.angle_gamma   90.00
#
_symmetry.space_group_name_H-M   'P 1'
#
loop_
_entity.id
_entity.type
_entity.pdbx_description
1 polymer ?
#
loop_
_entity_poly.entity_id
_entity_poly.type
_entity_poly.pdbx_seq_one_letter_code
_entity_poly.pdbx_strand_id
1 'polypeptide(L)'
;MVQVKDIMAVMEGIAPRKLAESWDKPGLAVGDPNHEVKKILVALDVTKEVIAEAAEMGADMIITHHPMLLFQKFDSITTETSVGSKIISLIQNNIAAFSAHTNLDIAKGGTNDVLAELIGLQDLTYLEETWAEDLKKVAVFVPVTHAEGVRKAMCDAGAGEIGNYTCCTFAAPGESTFLPMEGSNPFLGEQGKLERVEEVRLEALVPASQAANVIAAMKAVHPYEEVAYDVYAVEQRYKKEGIGRMGVLPAPVAFADFARMLKEKLGLDSIRLTGDAHKMIQKVALCTGSGAEFILPAYYAGADAYLTADIKFHEAQKAVETGICVADVTHYASEVLIVPVIQKALEQAASEKGWGLEVVCSKVNGQTFWAL
;
A
#
# COMPACT_ATOMS: atom_id res chain seq x y z
N MET A 1 -0.61 24.23 13.62
CA MET A 1 -1.53 24.27 12.48
C MET A 1 -1.21 23.06 11.60
N VAL A 2 -2.22 22.34 11.16
CA VAL A 2 -2.08 21.16 10.31
C VAL A 2 -1.89 21.64 8.87
N GLN A 3 -1.00 21.03 8.13
CA GLN A 3 -0.71 21.36 6.73
C GLN A 3 -1.02 20.17 5.81
N VAL A 4 -1.20 20.43 4.50
CA VAL A 4 -1.44 19.39 3.49
C VAL A 4 -0.40 18.26 3.59
N LYS A 5 0.88 18.56 3.78
CA LYS A 5 1.95 17.54 3.95
C LYS A 5 1.75 16.64 5.17
N ASP A 6 1.13 17.16 6.25
CA ASP A 6 0.86 16.35 7.44
C ASP A 6 -0.23 15.33 7.16
N ILE A 7 -1.27 15.73 6.41
CA ILE A 7 -2.33 14.83 5.93
C ILE A 7 -1.75 13.81 4.94
N MET A 8 -0.88 14.24 4.01
CA MET A 8 -0.17 13.32 3.10
C MET A 8 0.64 12.27 3.86
N ALA A 9 1.27 12.63 4.99
CA ALA A 9 2.01 11.68 5.82
C ALA A 9 1.09 10.65 6.50
N VAL A 10 -0.12 11.05 6.90
CA VAL A 10 -1.15 10.10 7.40
C VAL A 10 -1.58 9.16 6.28
N MET A 11 -1.89 9.68 5.10
CA MET A 11 -2.27 8.88 3.94
C MET A 11 -1.15 7.92 3.49
N GLU A 12 0.11 8.32 3.60
CA GLU A 12 1.26 7.44 3.35
C GLU A 12 1.32 6.27 4.35
N GLY A 13 0.87 6.47 5.59
CA GLY A 13 0.71 5.40 6.57
C GLY A 13 -0.44 4.44 6.27
N ILE A 14 -1.54 4.94 5.67
CA ILE A 14 -2.73 4.16 5.30
C ILE A 14 -2.48 3.38 4.00
N ALA A 15 -2.00 4.05 2.99
CA ALA A 15 -1.77 3.53 1.65
C ALA A 15 -0.38 3.98 1.14
N PRO A 16 0.69 3.27 1.51
CA PRO A 16 2.05 3.62 1.13
C PRO A 16 2.21 3.73 -0.39
N ARG A 17 2.78 4.81 -0.86
CA ARG A 17 2.93 5.11 -2.27
C ARG A 17 3.75 4.06 -3.03
N LYS A 18 4.66 3.38 -2.34
CA LYS A 18 5.47 2.28 -2.87
C LYS A 18 4.66 1.06 -3.32
N LEU A 19 3.41 0.93 -2.86
CA LEU A 19 2.50 -0.14 -3.26
C LEU A 19 1.80 0.12 -4.60
N ALA A 20 1.81 1.37 -5.08
CA ALA A 20 1.14 1.73 -6.32
C ALA A 20 1.69 0.96 -7.52
N GLU A 21 0.81 0.59 -8.44
CA GLU A 21 1.19 0.04 -9.73
C GLU A 21 2.10 1.03 -10.49
N SER A 22 3.04 0.51 -11.28
CA SER A 22 4.09 1.30 -11.92
C SER A 22 3.59 2.39 -12.86
N TRP A 23 2.40 2.22 -13.43
CA TRP A 23 1.72 3.18 -14.31
C TRP A 23 0.92 4.24 -13.55
N ASP A 24 0.63 4.02 -12.25
CA ASP A 24 -0.21 4.88 -11.43
C ASP A 24 0.56 6.06 -10.82
N LYS A 25 -0.16 7.12 -10.47
CA LYS A 25 0.42 8.35 -9.91
C LYS A 25 -0.43 8.88 -8.76
N PRO A 26 -0.58 8.13 -7.66
CA PRO A 26 -1.27 8.64 -6.48
C PRO A 26 -0.48 9.76 -5.81
N GLY A 27 -1.16 10.58 -5.04
CA GLY A 27 -0.58 11.67 -4.28
C GLY A 27 -1.24 13.02 -4.55
N LEU A 28 -0.53 14.10 -4.20
CA LEU A 28 -1.02 15.47 -4.40
C LEU A 28 -1.00 15.84 -5.88
N ALA A 29 -2.18 16.08 -6.45
CA ALA A 29 -2.35 16.45 -7.85
C ALA A 29 -2.40 17.98 -8.04
N VAL A 30 -3.04 18.70 -7.10
CA VAL A 30 -3.17 20.17 -7.10
C VAL A 30 -3.05 20.67 -5.67
N GLY A 31 -2.37 21.77 -5.45
CA GLY A 31 -2.27 22.45 -4.14
C GLY A 31 -0.84 22.65 -3.65
N ASP A 32 -0.72 23.39 -2.54
CA ASP A 32 0.54 23.64 -1.84
C ASP A 32 0.68 22.70 -0.64
N PRO A 33 1.74 21.87 -0.54
CA PRO A 33 1.99 21.02 0.62
C PRO A 33 2.05 21.75 1.97
N ASN A 34 2.34 23.05 1.98
CA ASN A 34 2.44 23.86 3.19
C ASN A 34 1.15 24.62 3.52
N HIS A 35 0.11 24.50 2.69
CA HIS A 35 -1.19 25.13 2.95
C HIS A 35 -1.83 24.55 4.23
N GLU A 36 -2.43 25.44 5.05
CA GLU A 36 -3.15 25.05 6.27
C GLU A 36 -4.44 24.29 5.93
N VAL A 37 -4.72 23.21 6.66
CA VAL A 37 -5.92 22.37 6.48
C VAL A 37 -6.70 22.34 7.78
N LYS A 38 -7.98 22.74 7.72
CA LYS A 38 -8.94 22.67 8.81
C LYS A 38 -10.11 21.73 8.49
N LYS A 39 -10.43 21.63 7.19
CA LYS A 39 -11.55 20.80 6.72
C LYS A 39 -11.16 20.01 5.48
N ILE A 40 -11.48 18.72 5.50
CA ILE A 40 -11.25 17.77 4.40
C ILE A 40 -12.58 17.22 3.92
N LEU A 41 -12.78 17.18 2.60
CA LEU A 41 -13.84 16.43 1.95
C LEU A 41 -13.27 15.13 1.38
N VAL A 42 -13.84 13.98 1.75
CA VAL A 42 -13.48 12.66 1.21
C VAL A 42 -14.52 12.22 0.20
N ALA A 43 -14.09 11.83 -0.99
CA ALA A 43 -14.97 11.37 -2.07
C ALA A 43 -14.33 10.21 -2.84
N LEU A 44 -15.07 9.56 -3.75
CA LEU A 44 -14.47 8.57 -4.65
C LEU A 44 -13.71 9.26 -5.79
N ASP A 45 -14.29 10.31 -6.37
CA ASP A 45 -13.79 11.03 -7.54
C ASP A 45 -13.70 12.53 -7.32
N VAL A 46 -12.77 13.21 -8.02
CA VAL A 46 -12.76 14.67 -8.15
C VAL A 46 -13.65 15.07 -9.34
N THR A 47 -14.97 15.19 -9.11
CA THR A 47 -15.92 15.71 -10.10
C THR A 47 -16.11 17.22 -9.93
N LYS A 48 -16.81 17.87 -10.88
CA LYS A 48 -17.17 19.30 -10.75
C LYS A 48 -18.10 19.54 -9.57
N GLU A 49 -19.01 18.59 -9.35
CA GLU A 49 -19.99 18.62 -8.25
C GLU A 49 -19.30 18.47 -6.90
N VAL A 50 -18.31 17.57 -6.77
CA VAL A 50 -17.49 17.41 -5.56
C VAL A 50 -16.65 18.65 -5.27
N ILE A 51 -16.08 19.29 -6.30
CA ILE A 51 -15.34 20.55 -6.13
C ILE A 51 -16.27 21.68 -5.69
N ALA A 52 -17.49 21.74 -6.25
CA ALA A 52 -18.49 22.74 -5.84
C ALA A 52 -18.94 22.52 -4.38
N GLU A 53 -19.20 21.28 -3.98
CA GLU A 53 -19.51 20.91 -2.59
C GLU A 53 -18.38 21.32 -1.63
N ALA A 54 -17.10 21.02 -2.00
CA ALA A 54 -15.94 21.40 -1.21
C ALA A 54 -15.81 22.92 -1.05
N ALA A 55 -16.03 23.68 -2.12
CA ALA A 55 -15.98 25.13 -2.11
C ALA A 55 -17.10 25.74 -1.25
N GLU A 56 -18.33 25.22 -1.36
CA GLU A 56 -19.49 25.70 -0.60
C GLU A 56 -19.30 25.47 0.92
N MET A 57 -18.73 24.33 1.31
CA MET A 57 -18.50 24.01 2.72
C MET A 57 -17.19 24.60 3.27
N GLY A 58 -16.38 25.25 2.45
CA GLY A 58 -15.08 25.79 2.81
C GLY A 58 -14.05 24.72 3.17
N ALA A 59 -14.00 23.63 2.39
CA ALA A 59 -12.97 22.60 2.55
C ALA A 59 -11.63 23.08 1.97
N ASP A 60 -10.54 22.80 2.66
CA ASP A 60 -9.18 23.16 2.25
C ASP A 60 -8.54 22.06 1.38
N MET A 61 -9.06 20.82 1.51
CA MET A 61 -8.50 19.66 0.82
C MET A 61 -9.61 18.68 0.43
N ILE A 62 -9.47 18.09 -0.77
CA ILE A 62 -10.25 16.93 -1.20
C ILE A 62 -9.32 15.71 -1.23
N ILE A 63 -9.76 14.60 -0.65
CA ILE A 63 -9.06 13.30 -0.74
C ILE A 63 -9.97 12.34 -1.48
N THR A 64 -9.42 11.70 -2.53
CA THR A 64 -10.17 10.73 -3.34
C THR A 64 -9.42 9.43 -3.51
N HIS A 65 -10.16 8.39 -3.93
CA HIS A 65 -9.57 7.18 -4.44
C HIS A 65 -9.04 7.42 -5.86
N HIS A 66 -9.88 7.83 -6.78
CA HIS A 66 -9.48 8.03 -8.17
C HIS A 66 -8.62 9.28 -8.38
N PRO A 67 -7.46 9.16 -9.08
CA PRO A 67 -6.61 10.28 -9.42
C PRO A 67 -7.21 11.10 -10.57
N MET A 68 -7.37 12.39 -10.36
CA MET A 68 -7.90 13.31 -11.36
C MET A 68 -7.00 13.43 -12.61
N LEU A 69 -5.68 13.25 -12.45
CA LEU A 69 -4.68 13.50 -13.48
C LEU A 69 -4.11 12.22 -14.11
N LEU A 70 -4.75 11.06 -13.90
CA LEU A 70 -4.30 9.80 -14.47
C LEU A 70 -4.33 9.85 -16.00
N PHE A 71 -3.22 9.46 -16.65
CA PHE A 71 -3.02 9.47 -18.11
C PHE A 71 -3.17 10.83 -18.80
N GLN A 72 -3.27 11.94 -18.05
CA GLN A 72 -3.39 13.26 -18.63
C GLN A 72 -2.02 13.78 -19.11
N LYS A 73 -2.01 14.34 -20.33
CA LYS A 73 -0.91 15.14 -20.87
C LYS A 73 -1.43 16.57 -21.05
N PHE A 74 -0.69 17.54 -20.52
CA PHE A 74 -1.08 18.95 -20.58
C PHE A 74 -0.17 19.71 -21.51
N ASP A 75 -0.74 20.26 -22.59
CA ASP A 75 -0.12 21.34 -23.36
C ASP A 75 -0.62 22.70 -22.86
N SER A 76 -1.82 22.75 -22.28
CA SER A 76 -2.42 23.92 -21.69
C SER A 76 -3.46 23.56 -20.62
N ILE A 77 -3.70 24.47 -19.68
CA ILE A 77 -4.76 24.34 -18.67
C ILE A 77 -5.78 25.45 -18.93
N THR A 78 -6.92 25.09 -19.48
CA THR A 78 -8.02 26.01 -19.83
C THR A 78 -9.36 25.46 -19.36
N THR A 79 -10.38 26.30 -19.29
CA THR A 79 -11.75 25.91 -18.94
C THR A 79 -12.45 25.10 -20.04
N GLU A 80 -11.86 25.01 -21.23
CA GLU A 80 -12.43 24.28 -22.37
C GLU A 80 -12.36 22.76 -22.20
N THR A 81 -11.41 22.26 -21.40
CA THR A 81 -11.30 20.84 -21.08
C THR A 81 -11.88 20.54 -19.69
N SER A 82 -12.48 19.37 -19.53
CA SER A 82 -13.03 18.94 -18.23
C SER A 82 -11.96 18.99 -17.13
N VAL A 83 -10.77 18.46 -17.39
CA VAL A 83 -9.68 18.42 -16.40
C VAL A 83 -9.12 19.81 -16.13
N GLY A 84 -8.89 20.63 -17.17
CA GLY A 84 -8.43 22.01 -16.99
C GLY A 84 -9.42 22.86 -16.19
N SER A 85 -10.73 22.72 -16.46
CA SER A 85 -11.77 23.38 -15.67
C SER A 85 -11.75 22.99 -14.20
N LYS A 86 -11.53 21.70 -13.87
CA LYS A 86 -11.40 21.24 -12.48
C LYS A 86 -10.13 21.81 -11.81
N ILE A 87 -8.98 21.80 -12.49
CA ILE A 87 -7.73 22.35 -11.97
C ILE A 87 -7.90 23.85 -11.65
N ILE A 88 -8.47 24.61 -12.58
CA ILE A 88 -8.71 26.05 -12.38
C ILE A 88 -9.65 26.28 -11.20
N SER A 89 -10.73 25.52 -11.08
CA SER A 89 -11.68 25.63 -9.98
C SER A 89 -11.03 25.31 -8.62
N LEU A 90 -10.21 24.27 -8.53
CA LEU A 90 -9.47 23.92 -7.31
C LEU A 90 -8.52 25.07 -6.91
N ILE A 91 -7.75 25.61 -7.85
CA ILE A 91 -6.80 26.70 -7.59
C ILE A 91 -7.54 27.98 -7.16
N GLN A 92 -8.63 28.35 -7.83
CA GLN A 92 -9.42 29.54 -7.52
C GLN A 92 -10.07 29.48 -6.13
N ASN A 93 -10.46 28.28 -5.68
CA ASN A 93 -11.03 28.07 -4.36
C ASN A 93 -9.98 27.68 -3.29
N ASN A 94 -8.69 27.66 -3.66
CA ASN A 94 -7.59 27.31 -2.77
C ASN A 94 -7.74 25.90 -2.14
N ILE A 95 -8.25 24.94 -2.89
CA ILE A 95 -8.51 23.57 -2.46
C ILE A 95 -7.40 22.65 -2.99
N ALA A 96 -6.73 21.94 -2.09
CA ALA A 96 -5.79 20.88 -2.46
C ALA A 96 -6.53 19.60 -2.87
N ALA A 97 -6.02 18.87 -3.87
CA ALA A 97 -6.58 17.60 -4.31
C ALA A 97 -5.51 16.49 -4.23
N PHE A 98 -5.80 15.46 -3.46
CA PHE A 98 -4.94 14.30 -3.24
C PHE A 98 -5.70 13.01 -3.56
N SER A 99 -5.00 12.00 -4.10
CA SER A 99 -5.58 10.69 -4.36
C SER A 99 -4.72 9.54 -3.81
N ALA A 100 -5.39 8.47 -3.38
CA ALA A 100 -4.81 7.17 -3.09
C ALA A 100 -5.58 6.12 -3.90
N HIS A 101 -4.94 5.54 -4.90
CA HIS A 101 -5.56 4.71 -5.93
C HIS A 101 -5.08 3.25 -5.80
N THR A 102 -4.32 2.72 -6.74
CA THR A 102 -3.87 1.32 -6.68
C THR A 102 -3.06 0.98 -5.41
N ASN A 103 -2.37 1.95 -4.84
CA ASN A 103 -1.74 1.79 -3.53
C ASN A 103 -2.75 1.53 -2.40
N LEU A 104 -3.97 2.09 -2.48
CA LEU A 104 -5.05 1.84 -1.53
C LEU A 104 -5.78 0.52 -1.83
N ASP A 105 -5.84 0.09 -3.11
CA ASP A 105 -6.36 -1.23 -3.48
C ASP A 105 -5.49 -2.36 -2.95
N ILE A 106 -4.18 -2.15 -2.94
CA ILE A 106 -3.18 -3.13 -2.48
C ILE A 106 -3.03 -3.11 -0.96
N ALA A 107 -3.09 -1.94 -0.34
CA ALA A 107 -2.86 -1.76 1.09
C ALA A 107 -3.81 -2.59 1.95
N LYS A 108 -3.31 -3.07 3.09
CA LYS A 108 -4.13 -3.71 4.11
C LYS A 108 -5.16 -2.72 4.67
N GLY A 109 -6.42 -3.15 4.74
CA GLY A 109 -7.54 -2.28 5.12
C GLY A 109 -8.02 -1.36 4.00
N GLY A 110 -7.53 -1.53 2.77
CA GLY A 110 -7.94 -0.80 1.58
C GLY A 110 -9.22 -1.34 0.95
N THR A 111 -9.49 -0.91 -0.30
CA THR A 111 -10.76 -1.18 -1.00
C THR A 111 -11.13 -2.65 -1.04
N ASN A 112 -10.17 -3.51 -1.36
CA ASN A 112 -10.38 -4.96 -1.46
C ASN A 112 -10.67 -5.62 -0.11
N ASP A 113 -10.01 -5.19 0.97
CA ASP A 113 -10.28 -5.70 2.31
C ASP A 113 -11.66 -5.27 2.80
N VAL A 114 -12.05 -4.02 2.55
CA VAL A 114 -13.36 -3.48 2.93
C VAL A 114 -14.50 -4.25 2.26
N LEU A 115 -14.36 -4.56 0.96
CA LEU A 115 -15.36 -5.36 0.25
C LEU A 115 -15.36 -6.82 0.75
N ALA A 116 -14.19 -7.41 0.99
CA ALA A 116 -14.07 -8.77 1.54
C ALA A 116 -14.75 -8.90 2.92
N GLU A 117 -14.55 -7.92 3.80
CA GLU A 117 -15.18 -7.85 5.11
C GLU A 117 -16.71 -7.70 4.99
N LEU A 118 -17.18 -6.79 4.11
CA LEU A 118 -18.60 -6.58 3.87
C LEU A 118 -19.32 -7.87 3.46
N ILE A 119 -18.70 -8.69 2.60
CA ILE A 119 -19.31 -9.94 2.13
C ILE A 119 -19.05 -11.13 3.08
N GLY A 120 -18.22 -10.95 4.10
CA GLY A 120 -17.98 -11.92 5.18
C GLY A 120 -16.99 -13.00 4.80
N LEU A 121 -16.00 -12.73 3.95
CA LEU A 121 -14.92 -13.66 3.65
C LEU A 121 -14.00 -13.86 4.86
N GLN A 122 -13.59 -15.10 5.07
CA GLN A 122 -12.64 -15.52 6.10
C GLN A 122 -11.34 -16.00 5.46
N ASP A 123 -10.26 -16.09 6.25
CA ASP A 123 -8.94 -16.60 5.85
C ASP A 123 -8.39 -15.88 4.60
N LEU A 124 -8.41 -14.56 4.63
CA LEU A 124 -8.03 -13.71 3.50
C LEU A 124 -6.56 -13.88 3.12
N THR A 125 -6.35 -14.05 1.83
CA THR A 125 -5.05 -14.01 1.15
C THR A 125 -5.09 -13.02 -0.03
N TYR A 126 -3.94 -12.60 -0.53
CA TYR A 126 -3.89 -11.82 -1.77
C TYR A 126 -4.26 -12.69 -2.97
N LEU A 127 -4.98 -12.11 -3.92
CA LEU A 127 -5.26 -12.77 -5.19
C LEU A 127 -3.99 -12.86 -6.04
N GLU A 128 -3.25 -11.74 -6.12
CA GLU A 128 -1.95 -11.67 -6.79
C GLU A 128 -0.97 -10.82 -5.96
N GLU A 129 0.23 -11.36 -5.70
CA GLU A 129 1.29 -10.62 -5.00
C GLU A 129 1.91 -9.62 -5.98
N THR A 130 1.76 -8.31 -5.74
CA THR A 130 2.27 -7.24 -6.61
C THR A 130 3.49 -6.53 -6.03
N TRP A 131 3.67 -6.59 -4.73
CA TRP A 131 4.79 -5.96 -4.05
C TRP A 131 5.38 -6.88 -2.98
N ALA A 132 6.70 -6.88 -2.88
CA ALA A 132 7.39 -7.50 -1.76
C ALA A 132 8.66 -6.71 -1.45
N GLU A 133 8.97 -6.56 -0.18
CA GLU A 133 10.20 -5.88 0.24
C GLU A 133 11.40 -6.82 0.08
N ASP A 134 12.45 -6.33 -0.58
CA ASP A 134 13.71 -7.04 -0.69
C ASP A 134 14.40 -7.12 0.68
N LEU A 135 15.03 -8.24 0.94
CA LEU A 135 15.92 -8.41 2.07
C LEU A 135 17.38 -8.28 1.63
N LYS A 136 18.18 -7.77 2.56
CA LYS A 136 19.64 -7.78 2.49
C LYS A 136 20.21 -8.51 3.69
N LYS A 137 21.33 -9.16 3.50
CA LYS A 137 22.14 -9.67 4.61
C LYS A 137 23.28 -8.69 4.85
N VAL A 138 23.32 -8.11 6.04
CA VAL A 138 24.43 -7.27 6.50
C VAL A 138 25.34 -8.16 7.35
N ALA A 139 26.61 -8.23 6.99
CA ALA A 139 27.66 -8.91 7.74
C ALA A 139 28.72 -7.89 8.17
N VAL A 140 29.12 -7.90 9.43
CA VAL A 140 30.16 -7.02 9.98
C VAL A 140 31.20 -7.86 10.72
N PHE A 141 32.46 -7.45 10.64
CA PHE A 141 33.58 -8.05 11.36
C PHE A 141 33.93 -7.17 12.54
N VAL A 142 33.80 -7.70 13.76
CA VAL A 142 33.90 -6.93 15.00
C VAL A 142 34.74 -7.66 16.06
N PRO A 143 35.61 -6.97 16.78
CA PRO A 143 36.33 -7.57 17.91
C PRO A 143 35.37 -8.23 18.89
N VAL A 144 35.73 -9.42 19.41
CA VAL A 144 34.89 -10.21 20.33
C VAL A 144 34.36 -9.37 21.49
N THR A 145 35.13 -8.44 21.99
CA THR A 145 34.80 -7.55 23.13
C THR A 145 33.67 -6.56 22.81
N HIS A 146 33.42 -6.26 21.53
CA HIS A 146 32.40 -5.28 21.07
C HIS A 146 31.21 -5.92 20.37
N ALA A 147 31.24 -7.23 20.13
CA ALA A 147 30.21 -7.94 19.35
C ALA A 147 28.80 -7.75 19.89
N GLU A 148 28.59 -7.79 21.22
CA GLU A 148 27.28 -7.61 21.83
C GLU A 148 26.72 -6.17 21.66
N GLY A 149 27.61 -5.16 21.79
CA GLY A 149 27.22 -3.76 21.57
C GLY A 149 26.79 -3.51 20.13
N VAL A 150 27.53 -4.04 19.15
CA VAL A 150 27.22 -3.95 17.72
C VAL A 150 25.94 -4.71 17.40
N ARG A 151 25.78 -5.93 17.92
CA ARG A 151 24.53 -6.72 17.74
C ARG A 151 23.32 -5.93 18.22
N LYS A 152 23.40 -5.41 19.45
CA LYS A 152 22.30 -4.64 20.04
C LYS A 152 21.94 -3.42 19.16
N ALA A 153 22.93 -2.66 18.71
CA ALA A 153 22.70 -1.50 17.86
C ALA A 153 22.04 -1.87 16.51
N MET A 154 22.49 -2.97 15.89
CA MET A 154 21.86 -3.48 14.66
C MET A 154 20.41 -3.90 14.90
N CYS A 155 20.14 -4.64 15.98
CA CYS A 155 18.79 -5.09 16.33
C CYS A 155 17.86 -3.93 16.66
N ASP A 156 18.31 -2.98 17.46
CA ASP A 156 17.52 -1.78 17.82
C ASP A 156 17.19 -0.93 16.58
N ALA A 157 18.01 -1.01 15.53
CA ALA A 157 17.78 -0.36 14.24
C ALA A 157 16.94 -1.21 13.25
N GLY A 158 16.40 -2.38 13.67
CA GLY A 158 15.51 -3.22 12.90
C GLY A 158 16.17 -4.38 12.14
N ALA A 159 17.38 -4.79 12.52
CA ALA A 159 17.98 -6.00 11.95
C ALA A 159 17.45 -7.27 12.62
N GLY A 160 17.34 -8.36 11.82
CA GLY A 160 17.06 -9.69 12.33
C GLY A 160 15.58 -9.96 12.62
N GLU A 161 14.64 -9.36 11.92
CA GLU A 161 13.21 -9.73 11.97
C GLU A 161 12.94 -10.95 11.08
N ILE A 162 12.46 -12.04 11.67
CA ILE A 162 12.05 -13.27 10.97
C ILE A 162 10.72 -13.77 11.56
N GLY A 163 9.63 -13.56 10.87
CA GLY A 163 8.29 -13.90 11.36
C GLY A 163 8.00 -13.22 12.70
N ASN A 164 7.71 -14.00 13.73
CA ASN A 164 7.45 -13.49 15.09
C ASN A 164 8.71 -13.38 15.97
N TYR A 165 9.90 -13.49 15.37
CA TYR A 165 11.17 -13.39 16.10
C TYR A 165 11.91 -12.11 15.70
N THR A 166 12.53 -11.46 16.65
CA THR A 166 13.38 -10.29 16.43
C THR A 166 14.82 -10.58 16.83
N CYS A 167 15.76 -9.75 16.36
CA CYS A 167 17.17 -9.88 16.67
C CYS A 167 17.79 -11.24 16.31
N CYS A 168 17.27 -11.87 15.24
CA CYS A 168 17.83 -13.09 14.70
C CYS A 168 19.16 -12.79 14.02
N THR A 169 20.26 -13.12 14.69
CA THR A 169 21.61 -12.91 14.20
C THR A 169 22.39 -14.22 14.20
N PHE A 170 23.36 -14.31 13.33
CA PHE A 170 24.35 -15.39 13.36
C PHE A 170 25.73 -14.82 13.61
N ALA A 171 26.51 -15.45 14.47
CA ALA A 171 27.88 -15.04 14.81
C ALA A 171 28.83 -16.21 14.64
N ALA A 172 29.90 -15.99 13.88
CA ALA A 172 30.97 -16.96 13.68
C ALA A 172 32.33 -16.34 14.11
N PRO A 173 33.10 -17.00 14.97
CA PRO A 173 34.44 -16.54 15.32
C PRO A 173 35.40 -16.72 14.14
N GLY A 174 36.37 -15.82 14.01
CA GLY A 174 37.39 -15.86 12.98
C GLY A 174 38.61 -15.02 13.36
N GLU A 175 39.60 -15.03 12.49
CA GLU A 175 40.79 -14.18 12.60
C GLU A 175 40.79 -13.21 11.41
N SER A 176 40.85 -11.92 11.68
CA SER A 176 41.07 -10.86 10.67
C SER A 176 42.51 -10.38 10.67
N THR A 177 42.97 -9.90 9.53
CA THR A 177 44.27 -9.28 9.39
C THR A 177 44.16 -7.91 8.75
N PHE A 178 44.92 -6.95 9.22
CA PHE A 178 45.02 -5.63 8.62
C PHE A 178 46.42 -5.01 8.88
N LEU A 179 46.82 -4.11 8.01
CA LEU A 179 48.06 -3.38 8.09
C LEU A 179 47.76 -1.88 8.20
N PRO A 180 47.86 -1.26 9.40
CA PRO A 180 47.66 0.18 9.54
C PRO A 180 48.72 0.95 8.75
N MET A 181 48.32 1.86 7.88
CA MET A 181 49.19 2.69 7.07
C MET A 181 49.40 4.06 7.72
N GLU A 182 50.34 4.84 7.19
CA GLU A 182 50.57 6.22 7.65
C GLU A 182 49.26 7.04 7.51
N GLY A 183 48.91 7.78 8.54
CA GLY A 183 47.67 8.56 8.64
C GLY A 183 46.48 7.84 9.28
N SER A 184 46.58 6.52 9.55
CA SER A 184 45.55 5.79 10.29
C SER A 184 45.69 6.00 11.80
N ASN A 185 44.57 5.85 12.54
CA ASN A 185 44.52 5.83 13.98
C ASN A 185 43.84 4.54 14.47
N PRO A 186 44.55 3.39 14.40
CA PRO A 186 43.98 2.09 14.67
C PRO A 186 43.57 1.93 16.15
N PHE A 187 42.35 1.37 16.37
CA PHE A 187 41.91 0.97 17.72
C PHE A 187 42.80 -0.14 18.31
N LEU A 188 43.30 -1.05 17.49
CA LEU A 188 44.23 -2.11 17.83
C LEU A 188 45.41 -2.10 16.86
N GLY A 189 46.62 -2.41 17.34
CA GLY A 189 47.83 -2.54 16.57
C GLY A 189 48.60 -1.26 16.33
N GLU A 190 49.69 -1.35 15.54
CA GLU A 190 50.66 -0.30 15.28
C GLU A 190 50.82 -0.05 13.77
N GLN A 191 51.07 1.21 13.39
CA GLN A 191 51.35 1.56 11.99
C GLN A 191 52.53 0.79 11.42
N GLY A 192 52.41 0.28 10.21
CA GLY A 192 53.43 -0.44 9.47
C GLY A 192 53.64 -1.90 9.91
N LYS A 193 52.83 -2.43 10.84
CA LYS A 193 52.89 -3.81 11.31
C LYS A 193 51.60 -4.55 10.95
N LEU A 194 51.72 -5.77 10.37
CA LEU A 194 50.58 -6.62 10.09
C LEU A 194 49.99 -7.15 11.40
N GLU A 195 48.78 -6.78 11.70
CA GLU A 195 48.05 -7.21 12.89
C GLU A 195 47.14 -8.42 12.56
N ARG A 196 46.94 -9.26 13.60
CA ARG A 196 46.01 -10.39 13.59
C ARG A 196 45.10 -10.25 14.81
N VAL A 197 43.80 -10.23 14.56
CA VAL A 197 42.78 -9.95 15.58
C VAL A 197 41.72 -11.03 15.57
N GLU A 198 41.37 -11.54 16.73
CA GLU A 198 40.21 -12.40 16.92
C GLU A 198 38.93 -11.55 16.79
N GLU A 199 38.15 -11.85 15.78
CA GLU A 199 36.91 -11.16 15.48
C GLU A 199 35.73 -12.13 15.38
N VAL A 200 34.53 -11.58 15.48
CA VAL A 200 33.28 -12.26 15.17
C VAL A 200 32.72 -11.68 13.88
N ARG A 201 32.48 -12.55 12.92
CA ARG A 201 31.58 -12.21 11.82
C ARG A 201 30.16 -12.29 12.30
N LEU A 202 29.52 -11.13 12.49
CA LEU A 202 28.13 -10.99 12.90
C LEU A 202 27.28 -10.66 11.70
N GLU A 203 26.22 -11.42 11.46
CA GLU A 203 25.34 -11.19 10.32
C GLU A 203 23.85 -11.26 10.69
N ALA A 204 23.04 -10.45 10.01
CA ALA A 204 21.60 -10.41 10.14
C ALA A 204 20.91 -10.12 8.81
N LEU A 205 19.65 -10.56 8.68
CA LEU A 205 18.76 -10.10 7.62
C LEU A 205 18.21 -8.72 7.97
N VAL A 206 18.11 -7.86 6.97
CA VAL A 206 17.64 -6.49 7.11
C VAL A 206 16.76 -6.14 5.93
N PRO A 207 15.55 -5.54 6.15
CA PRO A 207 14.76 -4.98 5.07
C PRO A 207 15.58 -3.96 4.26
N ALA A 208 15.51 -4.01 2.94
CA ALA A 208 16.32 -3.14 2.08
C ALA A 208 16.10 -1.65 2.38
N SER A 209 14.88 -1.28 2.76
CA SER A 209 14.52 0.09 3.19
C SER A 209 15.20 0.54 4.48
N GLN A 210 15.60 -0.38 5.35
CA GLN A 210 16.24 -0.10 6.64
C GLN A 210 17.75 -0.29 6.64
N ALA A 211 18.32 -0.84 5.58
CA ALA A 211 19.73 -1.21 5.52
C ALA A 211 20.66 -0.03 5.84
N ALA A 212 20.39 1.16 5.33
CA ALA A 212 21.19 2.36 5.61
C ALA A 212 21.18 2.75 7.09
N ASN A 213 20.02 2.68 7.74
CA ASN A 213 19.87 2.99 9.16
C ASN A 213 20.59 1.97 10.04
N VAL A 214 20.46 0.68 9.72
CA VAL A 214 21.15 -0.40 10.44
C VAL A 214 22.67 -0.25 10.32
N ILE A 215 23.19 0.04 9.12
CA ILE A 215 24.62 0.25 8.89
C ILE A 215 25.11 1.48 9.65
N ALA A 216 24.35 2.57 9.67
CA ALA A 216 24.71 3.76 10.43
C ALA A 216 24.77 3.49 11.93
N ALA A 217 23.77 2.79 12.50
CA ALA A 217 23.72 2.41 13.90
C ALA A 217 24.88 1.47 14.28
N MET A 218 25.18 0.50 13.42
CA MET A 218 26.31 -0.42 13.56
C MET A 218 27.64 0.34 13.63
N LYS A 219 27.89 1.23 12.67
CA LYS A 219 29.13 2.03 12.60
C LYS A 219 29.32 2.96 13.80
N ALA A 220 28.22 3.50 14.34
CA ALA A 220 28.28 4.43 15.47
C ALA A 220 28.83 3.82 16.77
N VAL A 221 28.73 2.49 16.92
CA VAL A 221 29.19 1.76 18.13
C VAL A 221 30.40 0.86 17.85
N HIS A 222 30.83 0.77 16.61
CA HIS A 222 31.99 -0.03 16.24
C HIS A 222 33.28 0.65 16.68
N PRO A 223 34.26 -0.08 17.25
CA PRO A 223 35.47 0.56 17.77
C PRO A 223 36.46 1.03 16.69
N TYR A 224 36.32 0.52 15.44
CA TYR A 224 37.23 0.87 14.37
C TYR A 224 36.83 2.17 13.66
N GLU A 225 37.82 2.98 13.27
CA GLU A 225 37.58 4.17 12.44
C GLU A 225 37.05 3.82 11.04
N GLU A 226 37.56 2.72 10.47
CA GLU A 226 37.08 2.14 9.20
C GLU A 226 36.51 0.75 9.47
N VAL A 227 35.21 0.60 9.30
CA VAL A 227 34.50 -0.63 9.61
C VAL A 227 34.42 -1.54 8.38
N ALA A 228 34.94 -2.76 8.53
CA ALA A 228 34.78 -3.81 7.52
C ALA A 228 33.38 -4.43 7.63
N TYR A 229 32.59 -4.31 6.59
CA TYR A 229 31.24 -4.92 6.50
C TYR A 229 30.88 -5.21 5.05
N ASP A 230 30.01 -6.19 4.86
CA ASP A 230 29.46 -6.58 3.57
C ASP A 230 27.94 -6.47 3.57
N VAL A 231 27.38 -6.20 2.38
CA VAL A 231 25.93 -6.20 2.15
C VAL A 231 25.60 -7.09 0.98
N TYR A 232 24.91 -8.20 1.23
CA TYR A 232 24.51 -9.15 0.20
C TYR A 232 23.03 -9.02 -0.11
N ALA A 233 22.64 -9.09 -1.39
CA ALA A 233 21.28 -9.34 -1.78
C ALA A 233 20.92 -10.80 -1.47
N VAL A 234 19.72 -11.05 -1.00
CA VAL A 234 19.18 -12.39 -0.77
C VAL A 234 17.89 -12.56 -1.56
N GLU A 235 17.56 -13.79 -1.91
CA GLU A 235 16.36 -14.08 -2.71
C GLU A 235 15.06 -14.07 -1.88
N GLN A 236 15.18 -14.20 -0.54
CA GLN A 236 14.01 -14.14 0.32
C GLN A 236 13.34 -12.76 0.27
N ARG A 237 12.02 -12.77 0.31
CA ARG A 237 11.19 -11.57 0.35
C ARG A 237 10.62 -11.38 1.75
N TYR A 238 10.54 -10.12 2.16
CA TYR A 238 9.99 -9.70 3.43
C TYR A 238 8.74 -8.85 3.21
N LYS A 239 7.69 -9.09 3.98
CA LYS A 239 6.39 -8.39 3.82
C LYS A 239 5.94 -8.34 2.37
N LYS A 240 4.96 -9.12 2.07
CA LYS A 240 4.33 -9.17 0.76
C LYS A 240 2.99 -8.44 0.83
N GLU A 241 2.68 -7.71 -0.21
CA GLU A 241 1.38 -7.08 -0.41
C GLU A 241 0.89 -7.44 -1.82
N GLY A 242 -0.42 -7.40 -2.03
CA GLY A 242 -0.97 -7.80 -3.32
C GLY A 242 -2.33 -7.21 -3.59
N ILE A 243 -2.67 -7.20 -4.88
CA ILE A 243 -3.96 -6.74 -5.36
C ILE A 243 -5.01 -7.84 -5.23
N GLY A 244 -6.26 -7.40 -5.04
CA GLY A 244 -7.39 -8.30 -4.83
C GLY A 244 -7.28 -9.10 -3.53
N ARG A 245 -8.34 -9.79 -3.21
CA ARG A 245 -8.38 -10.72 -2.06
C ARG A 245 -9.02 -12.03 -2.47
N MET A 246 -8.64 -13.07 -1.78
CA MET A 246 -9.28 -14.38 -1.88
C MET A 246 -9.52 -14.91 -0.47
N GLY A 247 -10.69 -15.49 -0.25
CA GLY A 247 -11.07 -16.05 1.04
C GLY A 247 -12.18 -17.09 0.90
N VAL A 248 -12.69 -17.54 2.02
CA VAL A 248 -13.76 -18.54 2.07
C VAL A 248 -15.01 -17.97 2.73
N LEU A 249 -16.18 -18.31 2.18
CA LEU A 249 -17.46 -18.05 2.83
C LEU A 249 -17.63 -19.00 4.02
N PRO A 250 -18.34 -18.60 5.09
CA PRO A 250 -18.57 -19.44 6.26
C PRO A 250 -19.23 -20.80 5.93
N ALA A 251 -20.02 -20.85 4.86
CA ALA A 251 -20.65 -22.06 4.34
C ALA A 251 -20.81 -21.98 2.81
N PRO A 252 -20.83 -23.11 2.11
CA PRO A 252 -21.15 -23.13 0.68
C PRO A 252 -22.55 -22.56 0.42
N VAL A 253 -22.68 -21.76 -0.65
CA VAL A 253 -23.94 -21.11 -1.07
C VAL A 253 -24.10 -21.22 -2.59
N ALA A 254 -25.31 -21.29 -3.10
CA ALA A 254 -25.55 -21.23 -4.55
C ALA A 254 -25.14 -19.85 -5.10
N PHE A 255 -24.49 -19.80 -6.27
CA PHE A 255 -23.98 -18.55 -6.83
C PHE A 255 -25.09 -17.49 -7.01
N ALA A 256 -26.31 -17.89 -7.41
CA ALA A 256 -27.44 -16.98 -7.51
C ALA A 256 -27.84 -16.38 -6.14
N ASP A 257 -27.73 -17.13 -5.05
CA ASP A 257 -28.03 -16.62 -3.71
C ASP A 257 -26.93 -15.68 -3.20
N PHE A 258 -25.68 -16.01 -3.48
CA PHE A 258 -24.56 -15.11 -3.25
C PHE A 258 -24.72 -13.79 -4.00
N ALA A 259 -25.11 -13.83 -5.28
CA ALA A 259 -25.37 -12.63 -6.08
C ALA A 259 -26.52 -11.78 -5.53
N ARG A 260 -27.59 -12.39 -4.99
CA ARG A 260 -28.66 -11.65 -4.30
C ARG A 260 -28.15 -10.95 -3.03
N MET A 261 -27.33 -11.64 -2.24
CA MET A 261 -26.71 -11.06 -1.07
C MET A 261 -25.80 -9.87 -1.43
N LEU A 262 -25.00 -9.99 -2.50
CA LEU A 262 -24.17 -8.88 -3.01
C LEU A 262 -25.03 -7.69 -3.42
N LYS A 263 -26.10 -7.95 -4.20
CA LYS A 263 -27.03 -6.91 -4.63
C LYS A 263 -27.62 -6.13 -3.46
N GLU A 264 -28.05 -6.83 -2.41
CA GLU A 264 -28.61 -6.22 -1.21
C GLU A 264 -27.54 -5.42 -0.41
N LYS A 265 -26.38 -6.02 -0.13
CA LYS A 265 -25.32 -5.38 0.65
C LYS A 265 -24.71 -4.14 -0.02
N LEU A 266 -24.66 -4.14 -1.35
CA LEU A 266 -24.12 -3.03 -2.15
C LEU A 266 -25.18 -2.03 -2.61
N GLY A 267 -26.47 -2.28 -2.30
CA GLY A 267 -27.56 -1.40 -2.68
C GLY A 267 -27.75 -1.28 -4.20
N LEU A 268 -27.52 -2.36 -4.95
CA LEU A 268 -27.58 -2.37 -6.42
C LEU A 268 -28.98 -2.63 -6.93
N ASP A 269 -29.40 -1.91 -7.99
CA ASP A 269 -30.66 -2.19 -8.71
C ASP A 269 -30.54 -3.47 -9.55
N SER A 270 -29.36 -3.72 -10.10
CA SER A 270 -29.05 -4.89 -10.93
C SER A 270 -27.60 -5.33 -10.77
N ILE A 271 -27.30 -6.59 -11.06
CA ILE A 271 -25.96 -7.16 -11.07
C ILE A 271 -25.81 -8.04 -12.32
N ARG A 272 -24.69 -7.92 -13.01
CA ARG A 272 -24.38 -8.77 -14.16
C ARG A 272 -23.64 -10.01 -13.71
N LEU A 273 -24.10 -11.17 -14.17
CA LEU A 273 -23.56 -12.47 -13.76
C LEU A 273 -23.13 -13.27 -14.99
N THR A 274 -22.09 -14.06 -14.83
CA THR A 274 -21.72 -15.10 -15.79
C THR A 274 -21.32 -16.38 -15.05
N GLY A 275 -21.58 -17.53 -15.67
CA GLY A 275 -21.38 -18.86 -15.07
C GLY A 275 -22.68 -19.53 -14.66
N ASP A 276 -22.57 -20.67 -13.95
CA ASP A 276 -23.72 -21.48 -13.52
C ASP A 276 -24.34 -20.89 -12.24
N ALA A 277 -25.58 -20.43 -12.33
CA ALA A 277 -26.33 -19.86 -11.21
C ALA A 277 -26.54 -20.84 -10.03
N HIS A 278 -26.54 -22.14 -10.30
CA HIS A 278 -26.76 -23.19 -9.30
C HIS A 278 -25.46 -23.77 -8.73
N LYS A 279 -24.30 -23.38 -9.27
CA LYS A 279 -23.01 -23.83 -8.74
C LYS A 279 -22.89 -23.46 -7.27
N MET A 280 -22.56 -24.43 -6.44
CA MET A 280 -22.21 -24.17 -5.03
C MET A 280 -20.83 -23.56 -4.99
N ILE A 281 -20.72 -22.40 -4.36
CA ILE A 281 -19.47 -21.65 -4.21
C ILE A 281 -19.13 -21.49 -2.73
N GLN A 282 -17.86 -21.55 -2.42
CA GLN A 282 -17.36 -21.25 -1.07
C GLN A 282 -16.07 -20.41 -1.12
N LYS A 283 -15.15 -20.75 -2.01
CA LYS A 283 -13.92 -20.00 -2.21
C LYS A 283 -14.15 -18.88 -3.20
N VAL A 284 -14.04 -17.63 -2.73
CA VAL A 284 -14.32 -16.43 -3.51
C VAL A 284 -13.07 -15.57 -3.60
N ALA A 285 -12.76 -15.15 -4.83
CA ALA A 285 -11.79 -14.09 -5.09
C ALA A 285 -12.50 -12.79 -5.44
N LEU A 286 -11.85 -11.66 -5.18
CA LEU A 286 -12.36 -10.34 -5.55
C LEU A 286 -11.23 -9.37 -5.90
N CYS A 287 -11.56 -8.42 -6.77
CA CYS A 287 -10.79 -7.21 -7.02
C CYS A 287 -11.77 -6.08 -7.30
N THR A 288 -11.72 -5.01 -6.50
CA THR A 288 -12.57 -3.83 -6.67
C THR A 288 -12.22 -3.09 -7.98
N GLY A 289 -13.16 -2.31 -8.50
CA GLY A 289 -12.97 -1.60 -9.75
C GLY A 289 -12.81 -2.52 -10.96
N SER A 290 -12.00 -2.12 -11.92
CA SER A 290 -11.79 -2.84 -13.18
C SER A 290 -10.73 -3.92 -13.03
N GLY A 291 -11.14 -5.13 -12.66
CA GLY A 291 -10.27 -6.28 -12.41
C GLY A 291 -10.49 -7.47 -13.35
N ALA A 292 -10.92 -7.24 -14.58
CA ALA A 292 -11.21 -8.32 -15.54
C ALA A 292 -10.00 -9.20 -15.88
N GLU A 293 -8.78 -8.65 -15.80
CA GLU A 293 -7.53 -9.39 -16.01
C GLU A 293 -7.29 -10.50 -14.97
N PHE A 294 -7.88 -10.37 -13.77
CA PHE A 294 -7.70 -11.35 -12.69
C PHE A 294 -8.69 -12.51 -12.72
N ILE A 295 -9.59 -12.61 -13.73
CA ILE A 295 -10.50 -13.76 -13.88
C ILE A 295 -9.71 -15.08 -13.96
N LEU A 296 -8.68 -15.14 -14.81
CA LEU A 296 -7.86 -16.34 -14.94
C LEU A 296 -6.97 -16.60 -13.71
N PRO A 297 -6.28 -15.60 -13.14
CA PRO A 297 -5.61 -15.75 -11.85
C PRO A 297 -6.53 -16.31 -10.75
N ALA A 298 -7.76 -15.81 -10.61
CA ALA A 298 -8.73 -16.31 -9.66
C ALA A 298 -9.11 -17.78 -9.91
N TYR A 299 -9.33 -18.15 -11.18
CA TYR A 299 -9.59 -19.53 -11.56
C TYR A 299 -8.41 -20.46 -11.21
N TYR A 300 -7.18 -20.11 -11.57
CA TYR A 300 -6.01 -20.91 -11.28
C TYR A 300 -5.67 -20.99 -9.79
N ALA A 301 -6.03 -19.98 -9.02
CA ALA A 301 -5.96 -19.99 -7.56
C ALA A 301 -7.04 -20.87 -6.91
N GLY A 302 -7.96 -21.42 -7.72
CA GLY A 302 -9.01 -22.35 -7.30
C GLY A 302 -10.22 -21.65 -6.68
N ALA A 303 -10.52 -20.41 -7.06
CA ALA A 303 -11.75 -19.74 -6.68
C ALA A 303 -12.96 -20.36 -7.41
N ASP A 304 -14.08 -20.54 -6.69
CA ASP A 304 -15.36 -20.95 -7.27
C ASP A 304 -16.05 -19.79 -7.97
N ALA A 305 -15.89 -18.58 -7.40
CA ALA A 305 -16.44 -17.35 -7.92
C ALA A 305 -15.43 -16.19 -7.82
N TYR A 306 -15.60 -15.23 -8.74
CA TYR A 306 -14.81 -13.99 -8.77
C TYR A 306 -15.73 -12.78 -8.82
N LEU A 307 -15.44 -11.78 -8.00
CA LEU A 307 -16.19 -10.54 -7.85
C LEU A 307 -15.35 -9.37 -8.33
N THR A 308 -15.85 -8.58 -9.28
CA THR A 308 -15.17 -7.40 -9.82
C THR A 308 -16.14 -6.47 -10.55
N ALA A 309 -15.66 -5.56 -11.37
CA ALA A 309 -16.46 -4.67 -12.21
C ALA A 309 -15.91 -4.53 -13.63
N ASP A 310 -16.63 -3.79 -14.47
CA ASP A 310 -16.26 -3.42 -15.85
C ASP A 310 -15.99 -4.60 -16.79
N ILE A 311 -16.68 -5.72 -16.60
CA ILE A 311 -16.52 -6.94 -17.40
C ILE A 311 -17.07 -6.73 -18.81
N LYS A 312 -16.22 -6.97 -19.82
CA LYS A 312 -16.62 -6.97 -21.25
C LYS A 312 -17.01 -8.36 -21.71
N PHE A 313 -17.64 -8.42 -22.90
CA PHE A 313 -18.17 -9.67 -23.46
C PHE A 313 -17.16 -10.81 -23.53
N HIS A 314 -15.95 -10.56 -24.06
CA HIS A 314 -14.94 -11.62 -24.21
C HIS A 314 -14.31 -12.06 -22.88
N GLU A 315 -14.30 -11.20 -21.89
CA GLU A 315 -13.86 -11.54 -20.53
C GLU A 315 -14.89 -12.43 -19.84
N ALA A 316 -16.18 -12.10 -19.99
CA ALA A 316 -17.28 -12.95 -19.54
C ALA A 316 -17.27 -14.33 -20.25
N GLN A 317 -16.95 -14.38 -21.54
CA GLN A 317 -16.83 -15.61 -22.30
C GLN A 317 -15.70 -16.51 -21.75
N LYS A 318 -14.54 -15.95 -21.42
CA LYS A 318 -13.44 -16.70 -20.76
C LYS A 318 -13.88 -17.29 -19.42
N ALA A 319 -14.68 -16.56 -18.64
CA ALA A 319 -15.19 -17.07 -17.37
C ALA A 319 -16.12 -18.29 -17.59
N VAL A 320 -16.99 -18.24 -18.62
CA VAL A 320 -17.84 -19.39 -18.99
C VAL A 320 -17.01 -20.58 -19.43
N GLU A 321 -15.99 -20.38 -20.26
CA GLU A 321 -15.11 -21.43 -20.77
C GLU A 321 -14.31 -22.13 -19.67
N THR A 322 -13.90 -21.38 -18.64
CA THR A 322 -13.17 -21.93 -17.47
C THR A 322 -14.10 -22.52 -16.42
N GLY A 323 -15.39 -22.15 -16.43
CA GLY A 323 -16.35 -22.61 -15.43
C GLY A 323 -16.29 -21.88 -14.09
N ILE A 324 -15.55 -20.74 -14.01
CA ILE A 324 -15.61 -19.83 -12.85
C ILE A 324 -16.86 -18.96 -12.94
N CYS A 325 -17.56 -18.80 -11.81
CA CYS A 325 -18.66 -17.83 -11.74
C CYS A 325 -18.10 -16.41 -11.56
N VAL A 326 -18.63 -15.42 -12.30
CA VAL A 326 -18.21 -14.03 -12.14
C VAL A 326 -19.40 -13.11 -11.90
N ALA A 327 -19.29 -12.24 -10.92
CA ALA A 327 -20.25 -11.19 -10.61
C ALA A 327 -19.62 -9.81 -10.86
N ASP A 328 -20.23 -9.03 -11.76
CA ASP A 328 -19.90 -7.64 -12.00
C ASP A 328 -20.83 -6.76 -11.16
N VAL A 329 -20.27 -6.17 -10.10
CA VAL A 329 -21.00 -5.40 -9.08
C VAL A 329 -20.95 -3.90 -9.30
N THR A 330 -20.54 -3.45 -10.47
CA THR A 330 -20.23 -2.07 -10.86
C THR A 330 -19.00 -1.48 -10.14
N HIS A 331 -18.28 -0.64 -10.87
CA HIS A 331 -17.06 0.01 -10.39
C HIS A 331 -17.35 0.83 -9.12
N TYR A 332 -18.27 1.78 -9.24
CA TYR A 332 -18.64 2.67 -8.13
C TYR A 332 -19.03 1.92 -6.85
N ALA A 333 -19.92 0.92 -6.96
CA ALA A 333 -20.40 0.22 -5.77
C ALA A 333 -19.34 -0.63 -5.08
N SER A 334 -18.36 -1.14 -5.84
CA SER A 334 -17.25 -1.91 -5.28
C SER A 334 -16.25 -1.05 -4.50
N GLU A 335 -16.16 0.26 -4.81
CA GLU A 335 -15.11 1.13 -4.29
C GLU A 335 -15.60 2.26 -3.38
N VAL A 336 -16.85 2.76 -3.54
CA VAL A 336 -17.37 3.85 -2.70
C VAL A 336 -17.35 3.53 -1.21
N LEU A 337 -17.31 2.26 -0.86
CA LEU A 337 -17.19 1.75 0.50
C LEU A 337 -15.94 2.25 1.22
N ILE A 338 -14.89 2.63 0.48
CA ILE A 338 -13.63 3.13 1.06
C ILE A 338 -13.76 4.56 1.61
N VAL A 339 -14.71 5.35 1.11
CA VAL A 339 -14.85 6.77 1.48
C VAL A 339 -15.04 6.95 2.99
N PRO A 340 -16.01 6.29 3.66
CA PRO A 340 -16.17 6.39 5.11
C PRO A 340 -15.01 5.76 5.90
N VAL A 341 -14.25 4.85 5.30
CA VAL A 341 -13.07 4.22 5.94
C VAL A 341 -11.93 5.22 6.00
N ILE A 342 -11.65 5.93 4.89
CA ILE A 342 -10.66 7.02 4.86
C ILE A 342 -11.05 8.13 5.86
N GLN A 343 -12.32 8.54 5.89
CA GLN A 343 -12.80 9.53 6.86
C GLN A 343 -12.42 9.12 8.29
N LYS A 344 -12.83 7.92 8.72
CA LYS A 344 -12.55 7.41 10.07
C LYS A 344 -11.06 7.35 10.38
N ALA A 345 -10.24 6.91 9.44
CA ALA A 345 -8.80 6.83 9.64
C ALA A 345 -8.17 8.22 9.83
N LEU A 346 -8.62 9.22 9.07
CA LEU A 346 -8.18 10.61 9.23
C LEU A 346 -8.67 11.23 10.53
N GLU A 347 -9.93 10.99 10.94
CA GLU A 347 -10.46 11.43 12.22
C GLU A 347 -9.70 10.84 13.41
N GLN A 348 -9.37 9.54 13.33
CA GLN A 348 -8.55 8.88 14.34
C GLN A 348 -7.16 9.51 14.43
N ALA A 349 -6.48 9.69 13.29
CA ALA A 349 -5.16 10.33 13.27
C ALA A 349 -5.20 11.77 13.79
N ALA A 350 -6.26 12.52 13.47
CA ALA A 350 -6.47 13.87 13.98
C ALA A 350 -6.64 13.89 15.51
N SER A 351 -7.42 12.95 16.04
CA SER A 351 -7.62 12.79 17.49
C SER A 351 -6.32 12.44 18.21
N GLU A 352 -5.56 11.46 17.70
CA GLU A 352 -4.27 11.02 18.30
C GLU A 352 -3.21 12.13 18.30
N LYS A 353 -3.22 12.99 17.30
CA LYS A 353 -2.26 14.09 17.14
C LYS A 353 -2.76 15.43 17.75
N GLY A 354 -3.99 15.46 18.28
CA GLY A 354 -4.59 16.67 18.83
C GLY A 354 -4.87 17.75 17.77
N TRP A 355 -5.20 17.35 16.54
CA TRP A 355 -5.53 18.27 15.45
C TRP A 355 -7.00 18.70 15.49
N GLY A 356 -7.25 19.99 15.35
CA GLY A 356 -8.62 20.51 15.18
C GLY A 356 -9.06 20.39 13.71
N LEU A 357 -9.17 19.15 13.22
CA LEU A 357 -9.47 18.83 11.83
C LEU A 357 -10.90 18.29 11.70
N GLU A 358 -11.67 18.86 10.78
CA GLU A 358 -12.99 18.37 10.39
C GLU A 358 -12.85 17.51 9.11
N VAL A 359 -13.37 16.28 9.12
CA VAL A 359 -13.34 15.37 7.97
C VAL A 359 -14.77 14.97 7.63
N VAL A 360 -15.18 15.16 6.38
CA VAL A 360 -16.56 14.94 5.92
C VAL A 360 -16.54 14.07 4.67
N CYS A 361 -17.45 13.10 4.57
CA CYS A 361 -17.71 12.40 3.31
C CYS A 361 -18.56 13.25 2.38
N SER A 362 -18.23 13.23 1.08
CA SER A 362 -19.06 13.85 0.05
C SER A 362 -20.44 13.22 -0.01
N LYS A 363 -21.44 14.04 -0.26
CA LYS A 363 -22.84 13.63 -0.51
C LYS A 363 -23.14 13.44 -1.99
N VAL A 364 -22.20 13.76 -2.86
CA VAL A 364 -22.36 13.59 -4.29
C VAL A 364 -22.40 12.11 -4.64
N ASN A 365 -23.47 11.66 -5.27
CA ASN A 365 -23.54 10.31 -5.81
C ASN A 365 -22.76 10.25 -7.13
N GLY A 366 -21.64 9.53 -7.14
CA GLY A 366 -20.78 9.35 -8.30
C GLY A 366 -21.21 8.22 -9.25
N GLN A 367 -22.31 7.51 -8.97
CA GLN A 367 -22.79 6.44 -9.85
C GLN A 367 -23.21 7.01 -11.22
N THR A 368 -22.50 6.61 -12.26
CA THR A 368 -22.72 7.12 -13.63
C THR A 368 -23.72 6.29 -14.44
N PHE A 369 -23.92 5.02 -14.06
CA PHE A 369 -24.84 4.11 -14.74
C PHE A 369 -26.11 3.89 -13.92
N TRP A 370 -27.23 3.82 -14.61
CA TRP A 370 -28.52 3.44 -14.05
C TRP A 370 -29.18 2.41 -14.95
N ALA A 371 -30.00 1.54 -14.40
CA ALA A 371 -30.74 0.52 -15.12
C ALA A 371 -32.22 0.90 -15.22
N LEU A 372 -32.86 0.53 -16.34
CA LEU A 372 -34.31 0.67 -16.58
C LEU A 372 -35.06 -0.54 -16.06
#